data_feadf72fc3e0a5ce7a0959da5ab68b48
#
_entry.id   feadf72fc3e0a5ce7a0959da5ab68b48
#
_cell.length_a   1.000
_cell.length_b   1.000
_cell.length_c   1.000
_cell.angle_alpha   90.00
_cell.angle_beta   90.00
_cell.angle_gamma   90.00
#
_symmetry.space_group_name_H-M   'P 1'
#
loop_
_entity.id
_entity.type
_entity.pdbx_description
1 polymer ?
#
loop_
_entity_poly.entity_id
_entity_poly.type
_entity_poly.pdbx_seq_one_letter_code
_entity_poly.pdbx_strand_id
1 'polypeptide(L)' 'EDTAAFIGPDETVEVEGSGGVMIVDASDVSFSSMDAVSEGQPVCLLGLKLHMLVAGATYNLHTRLAQAGSLNVPKE' A
#
# COMPACT_ATOMS: atom_id res chain seq x y z
N GLU A 1 15.59 -4.89 -9.86
CA GLU A 1 14.48 -5.71 -9.38
C GLU A 1 13.58 -6.07 -10.53
N ASP A 2 12.95 -7.19 -10.39
CA ASP A 2 12.03 -7.69 -11.42
C ASP A 2 10.57 -7.52 -11.00
N THR A 3 10.30 -6.52 -10.20
CA THR A 3 8.96 -6.29 -9.68
C THR A 3 8.44 -4.96 -10.22
N ALA A 4 7.20 -4.97 -10.67
CA ALA A 4 6.55 -3.77 -11.19
C ALA A 4 5.12 -3.70 -10.68
N ALA A 5 4.65 -2.49 -10.48
CA ALA A 5 3.26 -2.22 -10.14
C ALA A 5 2.60 -1.56 -11.34
N PHE A 6 1.42 -2.05 -11.70
CA PHE A 6 0.64 -1.51 -12.80
C PHE A 6 -0.65 -0.93 -12.26
N ILE A 7 -1.00 0.26 -12.73
CA ILE A 7 -2.23 0.93 -12.30
C ILE A 7 -3.16 1.00 -13.50
N GLY A 8 -4.30 0.33 -13.38
CA GLY A 8 -5.30 0.30 -14.43
C GLY A 8 -6.20 1.52 -14.42
N PRO A 9 -7.08 1.63 -15.42
CA PRO A 9 -7.97 2.80 -15.51
C PRO A 9 -8.97 2.89 -14.35
N ASP A 10 -9.24 1.80 -13.66
CA ASP A 10 -10.09 1.81 -12.47
C ASP A 10 -9.31 2.09 -11.19
N GLU A 11 -8.06 2.53 -11.32
CA GLU A 11 -7.17 2.86 -10.21
C GLU A 11 -6.84 1.64 -9.34
N THR A 12 -6.88 0.46 -9.93
CA THR A 12 -6.47 -0.75 -9.24
C THR A 12 -4.98 -1.00 -9.52
N VAL A 13 -4.24 -1.23 -8.43
CA VAL A 13 -2.81 -1.54 -8.49
C VAL A 13 -2.65 -3.05 -8.52
N GLU A 14 -1.91 -3.52 -9.52
CA GLU A 14 -1.57 -4.94 -9.64
C GLU A 14 -0.07 -5.07 -9.63
N VAL A 15 0.42 -6.17 -9.08
CA VAL A 15 1.84 -6.41 -8.93
C VAL A 15 2.25 -7.58 -9.79
N GLU A 16 3.36 -7.42 -10.52
CA GLU A 16 3.98 -8.51 -11.29
C GLU A 16 5.44 -8.60 -10.92
N GLY A 17 5.94 -9.82 -10.92
CA GLY A 17 7.32 -10.07 -10.57
C GLY A 17 7.43 -10.87 -9.30
N SER A 18 8.65 -11.03 -8.83
CA SER A 18 8.94 -11.91 -7.68
C SER A 18 9.02 -11.15 -6.37
N GLY A 19 9.03 -9.83 -6.40
CA GLY A 19 9.13 -9.02 -5.18
C GLY A 19 7.78 -8.51 -4.72
N GLY A 20 7.81 -7.53 -3.84
CA GLY A 20 6.62 -6.95 -3.26
C GLY A 20 6.57 -5.44 -3.41
N VAL A 21 5.37 -4.90 -3.28
CA VAL A 21 5.13 -3.45 -3.31
C VAL A 21 4.46 -3.08 -2.00
N MET A 22 5.02 -2.11 -1.31
CA MET A 22 4.47 -1.65 -0.03
C MET A 22 3.58 -0.44 -0.27
N ILE A 23 2.37 -0.51 0.26
CA ILE A 23 1.43 0.61 0.21
C ILE A 23 1.26 1.14 1.62
N VAL A 24 1.48 2.44 1.79
CA VAL A 24 1.27 3.10 3.07
C VAL A 24 0.07 4.03 2.91
N ASP A 25 -0.97 3.77 3.71
CA ASP A 25 -2.20 4.54 3.64
C ASP A 25 -2.32 5.38 4.90
N ALA A 26 -2.24 6.70 4.74
CA ALA A 26 -2.29 7.64 5.84
C ALA A 26 -3.67 8.29 6.00
N SER A 27 -4.70 7.75 5.35
CA SER A 27 -6.02 8.39 5.36
C SER A 27 -6.64 8.45 6.77
N ASP A 28 -6.31 7.48 7.62
CA ASP A 28 -6.85 7.42 8.99
C ASP A 28 -5.79 7.74 10.03
N VAL A 29 -4.77 8.49 9.65
CA VAL A 29 -3.69 8.81 10.57
C VAL A 29 -4.25 9.55 11.79
N SER A 30 -3.84 9.11 12.99
CA SER A 30 -4.34 9.70 14.23
C SER A 30 -3.48 10.87 14.69
N PHE A 31 -2.23 10.94 14.25
CA PHE A 31 -1.34 12.03 14.62
C PHE A 31 -0.27 12.19 13.54
N SER A 32 0.02 13.42 13.20
CA SER A 32 1.09 13.76 12.28
C SER A 32 1.79 15.01 12.76
N SER A 33 3.12 14.97 12.77
CA SER A 33 3.91 16.13 13.12
C SER A 33 4.41 16.89 11.90
N MET A 34 3.88 16.58 10.72
CA MET A 34 4.41 17.13 9.47
C MET A 34 4.42 18.66 9.47
N ASP A 35 3.36 19.27 10.01
CA ASP A 35 3.25 20.74 9.99
C ASP A 35 4.07 21.41 11.08
N ALA A 36 4.60 20.62 12.02
CA ALA A 36 5.29 21.18 13.17
C ALA A 36 6.80 21.00 13.12
N VAL A 37 7.30 20.19 12.18
CA VAL A 37 8.74 19.91 12.12
C VAL A 37 9.41 20.84 11.13
N SER A 38 10.69 21.09 11.38
CA SER A 38 11.53 21.84 10.47
C SER A 38 12.15 20.89 9.45
N GLU A 39 12.63 21.48 8.37
CA GLU A 39 13.29 20.71 7.34
C GLU A 39 14.44 19.91 7.94
N GLY A 40 14.56 18.64 7.55
CA GLY A 40 15.60 17.77 8.04
C GLY A 40 15.28 17.06 9.34
N GLN A 41 14.15 17.36 9.97
CA GLN A 41 13.75 16.72 11.21
C GLN A 41 12.84 15.52 10.91
N PRO A 42 12.89 14.49 11.73
CA PRO A 42 12.02 13.33 11.50
C PRO A 42 10.56 13.68 11.77
N VAL A 43 9.68 13.03 11.01
CA VAL A 43 8.24 13.24 11.11
C VAL A 43 7.64 12.07 11.90
N CYS A 44 6.75 12.39 12.82
CA CYS A 44 6.02 11.36 13.57
C CYS A 44 4.65 11.16 12.93
N LEU A 45 4.35 9.93 12.53
CA LEU A 45 3.06 9.55 11.95
C LEU A 45 2.54 8.34 12.70
N LEU A 46 1.33 8.46 13.23
CA LEU A 46 0.70 7.38 13.99
C LEU A 46 -0.61 7.00 13.34
N GLY A 47 -0.92 5.70 13.36
CA GLY A 47 -2.18 5.21 12.83
C GLY A 47 -2.17 4.94 11.34
N LEU A 48 -1.03 4.56 10.80
CA LEU A 48 -0.91 4.22 9.39
C LEU A 48 -1.40 2.81 9.14
N LYS A 49 -1.99 2.60 7.95
CA LYS A 49 -2.26 1.26 7.44
C LYS A 49 -1.15 0.88 6.48
N LEU A 50 -0.69 -0.34 6.58
CA LEU A 50 0.39 -0.83 5.76
C LEU A 50 -0.06 -2.09 5.04
N HIS A 51 0.15 -2.12 3.73
CA HIS A 51 -0.14 -3.29 2.91
C HIS A 51 1.13 -3.68 2.17
N MET A 52 1.41 -4.97 2.13
CA MET A 52 2.51 -5.50 1.34
C MET A 52 1.90 -6.37 0.27
N LEU A 53 1.97 -5.93 -0.98
CA LEU A 53 1.38 -6.64 -2.11
C LEU A 53 2.45 -7.45 -2.83
N VAL A 54 2.09 -8.67 -3.17
CA VAL A 54 2.90 -9.49 -4.07
C VAL A 54 2.03 -9.84 -5.27
N ALA A 55 2.61 -10.50 -6.25
CA ALA A 55 1.86 -10.89 -7.45
C ALA A 55 0.61 -11.66 -7.06
N GLY A 56 -0.53 -11.29 -7.62
CA GLY A 56 -1.83 -11.88 -7.32
C GLY A 56 -2.68 -11.02 -6.41
N ALA A 57 -2.10 -10.12 -5.63
CA ALA A 57 -2.84 -9.21 -4.76
C ALA A 57 -3.10 -7.90 -5.49
N THR A 58 -4.13 -7.19 -5.05
CA THR A 58 -4.49 -5.90 -5.66
C THR A 58 -4.79 -4.88 -4.58
N TYR A 59 -4.71 -3.62 -4.96
CA TYR A 59 -5.08 -2.50 -4.10
C TYR A 59 -5.75 -1.45 -4.95
N ASN A 60 -6.90 -0.95 -4.49
CA ASN A 60 -7.62 0.08 -5.23
C ASN A 60 -7.33 1.44 -4.60
N LEU A 61 -6.78 2.35 -5.40
CA LEU A 61 -6.39 3.68 -4.93
C LEU A 61 -7.58 4.53 -4.57
N HIS A 62 -8.72 4.29 -5.22
CA HIS A 62 -9.92 5.09 -4.97
C HIS A 62 -10.63 4.65 -3.70
N THR A 63 -10.85 3.35 -3.54
CA THR A 63 -11.57 2.82 -2.39
C THR A 63 -10.66 2.53 -1.20
N ARG A 64 -9.35 2.47 -1.43
CA ARG A 64 -8.32 2.16 -0.42
C ARG A 64 -8.50 0.78 0.16
N LEU A 65 -8.95 -0.16 -0.66
CA LEU A 65 -9.15 -1.54 -0.25
C LEU A 65 -8.12 -2.44 -0.91
N ALA A 66 -7.53 -3.31 -0.10
CA ALA A 66 -6.58 -4.30 -0.56
C ALA A 66 -7.27 -5.66 -0.60
N GLN A 67 -6.91 -6.48 -1.58
CA GLN A 67 -7.49 -7.81 -1.73
C GLN A 67 -6.39 -8.80 -2.04
N ALA A 68 -6.53 -10.01 -1.46
CA ALA A 68 -5.58 -11.06 -1.72
C ALA A 68 -5.72 -11.62 -3.14
N GLY A 69 -6.90 -11.47 -3.75
CA GLY A 69 -7.10 -11.89 -5.11
C GLY A 69 -6.81 -13.36 -5.31
N SER A 70 -5.94 -13.67 -6.25
CA SER A 70 -5.64 -15.05 -6.57
C SER A 70 -4.84 -15.77 -5.47
N LEU A 71 -4.37 -15.03 -4.47
CA LEU A 71 -3.69 -15.63 -3.33
C LEU A 71 -4.65 -16.16 -2.28
N ASN A 72 -5.93 -15.81 -2.37
CA ASN A 72 -6.93 -16.20 -1.38
C ASN A 72 -7.47 -17.59 -1.72
N VAL A 73 -6.68 -18.59 -1.39
CA VAL A 73 -7.07 -19.98 -1.66
C VAL A 73 -7.50 -20.64 -0.36
N PRO A 74 -8.51 -21.53 -0.42
CA PRO A 74 -8.95 -22.22 0.80
C PRO A 74 -7.86 -23.11 1.35
N LYS A 75 -7.80 -23.19 2.66
CA LYS A 75 -6.89 -24.12 3.31
C LYS A 75 -7.51 -25.50 3.36
N GLU A 76 -6.66 -26.48 3.20
CA GLU A 76 -7.06 -27.88 3.22
C GLU A 76 -7.12 -28.40 4.63
#